data_aba82873c08e0be9d0eb7710e74e2583
#
_entry.id   aba82873c08e0be9d0eb7710e74e2583
#
_cell.length_a   1.000
_cell.length_b   1.000
_cell.length_c   1.000
_cell.angle_alpha   90.00
_cell.angle_beta   90.00
_cell.angle_gamma   90.00
#
_symmetry.space_group_name_H-M   'P 1'
#
loop_
_entity.id
_entity.type
_entity.pdbx_description
1 polymer ?
#
loop_
_entity_poly.entity_id
_entity_poly.type
_entity_poly.pdbx_seq_one_letter_code
_entity_poly.pdbx_strand_id
1 'polypeptide(L)'
;GSTIRQLFKKMPKKITDYTTEDIRAYLAVFQRKNKSSKVTIDNIRRIFSSFFAWLEEEDYIVKSPVRRIHKVKTGTQVKEVLSDENIEQLRDSCTKIRDLAIIDLLASTGMRVGELVKLNREDINFSERECIVFGKGNKERIVYFNARAKIHLQQYLTSRKDRNKALFVSLAKPHKRLEISGVETRLRKIGRLAKIVRVHPHKFRRTLATMAIDKGMPVEQVQRLLGHVKIDTTMHYAMVNQNNVKLSHRKFIN
;
A
#
# COMPACT_ATOMS: atom_id res chain seq x y z
N GLY A 1 8.51 -14.96 -12.76
CA GLY A 1 8.38 -13.52 -12.74
C GLY A 1 9.57 -12.79 -13.36
N SER A 2 9.50 -11.47 -13.50
CA SER A 2 10.55 -10.64 -14.16
C SER A 2 11.92 -10.77 -13.49
N THR A 3 11.98 -10.85 -12.16
CA THR A 3 13.24 -10.97 -11.38
C THR A 3 14.02 -12.25 -11.71
N ILE A 4 13.32 -13.39 -11.83
CA ILE A 4 13.93 -14.67 -12.18
C ILE A 4 14.46 -14.62 -13.63
N ARG A 5 13.66 -14.06 -14.57
CA ARG A 5 14.12 -13.87 -15.96
C ARG A 5 15.37 -12.99 -16.05
N GLN A 6 15.47 -11.98 -15.18
CA GLN A 6 16.67 -11.12 -15.13
C GLN A 6 17.91 -11.88 -14.63
N LEU A 7 17.75 -12.81 -13.66
CA LEU A 7 18.86 -13.67 -13.23
C LEU A 7 19.39 -14.49 -14.41
N PHE A 8 18.51 -15.24 -15.08
CA PHE A 8 18.91 -16.08 -16.23
C PHE A 8 19.50 -15.29 -17.41
N LYS A 9 18.97 -14.08 -17.66
CA LYS A 9 19.52 -13.22 -18.70
C LYS A 9 20.95 -12.71 -18.38
N LYS A 10 21.24 -12.43 -17.10
CA LYS A 10 22.54 -11.88 -16.67
C LYS A 10 23.58 -12.94 -16.35
N MET A 11 23.14 -14.12 -16.00
CA MET A 11 23.98 -15.28 -15.67
C MET A 11 23.43 -16.52 -16.37
N PRO A 12 23.59 -16.66 -17.69
CA PRO A 12 23.05 -17.78 -18.44
C PRO A 12 23.78 -19.07 -18.07
N LYS A 13 23.12 -19.93 -17.28
CA LYS A 13 23.57 -21.26 -16.84
C LYS A 13 22.41 -22.24 -16.89
N LYS A 14 22.70 -23.55 -16.93
CA LYS A 14 21.69 -24.57 -16.66
C LYS A 14 21.17 -24.40 -15.24
N ILE A 15 19.92 -24.73 -15.00
CA ILE A 15 19.27 -24.51 -13.70
C ILE A 15 19.95 -25.29 -12.58
N THR A 16 20.52 -26.45 -12.89
CA THR A 16 21.29 -27.34 -12.00
C THR A 16 22.65 -26.78 -11.59
N ASP A 17 23.19 -25.82 -12.37
CA ASP A 17 24.57 -25.35 -12.21
C ASP A 17 24.70 -24.06 -11.39
N TYR A 18 23.54 -23.53 -10.90
CA TYR A 18 23.57 -22.36 -10.03
C TYR A 18 24.08 -22.72 -8.63
N THR A 19 25.14 -22.03 -8.23
CA THR A 19 25.75 -22.17 -6.89
C THR A 19 25.29 -21.05 -5.94
N THR A 20 25.55 -21.23 -4.64
CA THR A 20 25.31 -20.19 -3.64
C THR A 20 26.11 -18.93 -3.94
N GLU A 21 27.33 -19.09 -4.44
CA GLU A 21 28.25 -17.99 -4.83
C GLU A 21 27.71 -17.21 -6.01
N ASP A 22 27.11 -17.87 -6.99
CA ASP A 22 26.47 -17.19 -8.14
C ASP A 22 25.34 -16.26 -7.67
N ILE A 23 24.49 -16.75 -6.78
CA ILE A 23 23.37 -15.95 -6.25
C ILE A 23 23.88 -14.78 -5.40
N ARG A 24 24.92 -15.01 -4.57
CA ARG A 24 25.55 -13.93 -3.78
C ARG A 24 26.17 -12.86 -4.70
N ALA A 25 26.91 -13.29 -5.71
CA ALA A 25 27.52 -12.38 -6.70
C ALA A 25 26.44 -11.57 -7.44
N TYR A 26 25.36 -12.22 -7.88
CA TYR A 26 24.25 -11.53 -8.53
C TYR A 26 23.64 -10.46 -7.64
N LEU A 27 23.33 -10.78 -6.38
CA LEU A 27 22.72 -9.85 -5.41
C LEU A 27 23.66 -8.65 -5.14
N ALA A 28 24.96 -8.91 -4.97
CA ALA A 28 25.97 -7.86 -4.75
C ALA A 28 26.12 -6.93 -5.96
N VAL A 29 26.22 -7.49 -7.18
CA VAL A 29 26.27 -6.71 -8.42
C VAL A 29 25.00 -5.91 -8.63
N PHE A 30 23.82 -6.53 -8.39
CA PHE A 30 22.54 -5.86 -8.52
C PHE A 30 22.44 -4.68 -7.56
N GLN A 31 22.85 -4.86 -6.30
CA GLN A 31 22.84 -3.80 -5.29
C GLN A 31 23.71 -2.63 -5.71
N ARG A 32 24.95 -2.89 -6.13
CA ARG A 32 25.93 -1.87 -6.55
C ARG A 32 25.46 -1.10 -7.78
N LYS A 33 25.06 -1.84 -8.83
CA LYS A 33 24.68 -1.25 -10.13
C LYS A 33 23.41 -0.39 -10.03
N ASN A 34 22.42 -0.82 -9.23
CA ASN A 34 21.13 -0.14 -9.14
C ASN A 34 21.02 0.74 -7.88
N LYS A 35 22.08 0.85 -7.07
CA LYS A 35 22.06 1.54 -5.76
C LYS A 35 20.87 1.12 -4.90
N SER A 36 20.53 -0.17 -4.94
CA SER A 36 19.32 -0.72 -4.33
C SER A 36 19.42 -0.81 -2.81
N SER A 37 18.32 -0.55 -2.12
CA SER A 37 18.25 -0.66 -0.66
C SER A 37 18.40 -2.13 -0.21
N LYS A 38 18.85 -2.32 1.04
CA LYS A 38 18.90 -3.65 1.69
C LYS A 38 17.55 -4.39 1.63
N VAL A 39 16.44 -3.65 1.77
CA VAL A 39 15.07 -4.20 1.66
C VAL A 39 14.80 -4.75 0.26
N THR A 40 15.23 -4.04 -0.79
CA THR A 40 15.09 -4.49 -2.17
C THR A 40 15.87 -5.78 -2.40
N ILE A 41 17.10 -5.86 -1.89
CA ILE A 41 17.96 -7.06 -2.00
C ILE A 41 17.34 -8.24 -1.26
N ASP A 42 16.80 -8.05 -0.03
CA ASP A 42 16.11 -9.12 0.68
C ASP A 42 14.85 -9.60 -0.05
N ASN A 43 14.10 -8.70 -0.69
CA ASN A 43 12.97 -9.09 -1.52
C ASN A 43 13.39 -9.95 -2.73
N ILE A 44 14.48 -9.60 -3.41
CA ILE A 44 15.02 -10.40 -4.52
C ILE A 44 15.48 -11.76 -3.99
N ARG A 45 16.20 -11.80 -2.86
CA ARG A 45 16.60 -13.03 -2.19
C ARG A 45 15.40 -13.93 -1.89
N ARG A 46 14.32 -13.38 -1.35
CA ARG A 46 13.07 -14.14 -1.04
C ARG A 46 12.43 -14.73 -2.30
N ILE A 47 12.41 -13.98 -3.42
CA ILE A 47 11.91 -14.48 -4.70
C ILE A 47 12.77 -15.67 -5.16
N PHE A 48 14.09 -15.56 -5.09
CA PHE A 48 14.98 -16.66 -5.43
C PHE A 48 14.82 -17.83 -4.47
N SER A 49 14.70 -17.59 -3.15
CA SER A 49 14.49 -18.63 -2.16
C SER A 49 13.23 -19.45 -2.46
N SER A 50 12.10 -18.78 -2.74
CA SER A 50 10.86 -19.48 -3.09
C SER A 50 10.97 -20.25 -4.41
N PHE A 51 11.65 -19.68 -5.41
CA PHE A 51 11.79 -20.32 -6.72
C PHE A 51 12.69 -21.56 -6.66
N PHE A 52 13.88 -21.45 -6.04
CA PHE A 52 14.80 -22.57 -5.94
C PHE A 52 14.35 -23.62 -4.91
N ALA A 53 13.56 -23.26 -3.89
CA ALA A 53 12.92 -24.21 -3.01
C ALA A 53 11.87 -25.06 -3.74
N TRP A 54 11.07 -24.42 -4.60
CA TRP A 54 10.13 -25.13 -5.45
C TRP A 54 10.84 -26.09 -6.42
N LEU A 55 11.98 -25.69 -7.02
CA LEU A 55 12.75 -26.58 -7.90
C LEU A 55 13.36 -27.77 -7.13
N GLU A 56 13.75 -27.58 -5.87
CA GLU A 56 14.22 -28.65 -4.97
C GLU A 56 13.06 -29.61 -4.61
N GLU A 57 11.87 -29.09 -4.34
CA GLU A 57 10.66 -29.85 -4.00
C GLU A 57 10.13 -30.69 -5.19
N GLU A 58 10.31 -30.18 -6.42
CA GLU A 58 9.92 -30.87 -7.68
C GLU A 58 11.08 -31.69 -8.30
N ASP A 59 12.15 -31.95 -7.55
CA ASP A 59 13.31 -32.76 -7.95
C ASP A 59 14.06 -32.26 -9.21
N TYR A 60 13.87 -31.00 -9.63
CA TYR A 60 14.67 -30.41 -10.72
C TYR A 60 16.12 -30.11 -10.32
N ILE A 61 16.38 -29.92 -9.04
CA ILE A 61 17.69 -29.70 -8.44
C ILE A 61 17.80 -30.46 -7.13
N VAL A 62 18.99 -30.97 -6.81
CA VAL A 62 19.25 -31.73 -5.57
C VAL A 62 19.16 -30.81 -4.34
N LYS A 63 19.58 -29.54 -4.45
CA LYS A 63 19.64 -28.61 -3.32
C LYS A 63 19.56 -27.15 -3.78
N SER A 64 18.71 -26.38 -3.10
CA SER A 64 18.57 -24.95 -3.37
C SER A 64 19.86 -24.17 -3.09
N PRO A 65 20.41 -23.42 -4.08
CA PRO A 65 21.60 -22.60 -3.89
C PRO A 65 21.35 -21.41 -2.95
N VAL A 66 20.08 -21.09 -2.64
CA VAL A 66 19.71 -19.96 -1.78
C VAL A 66 19.60 -20.36 -0.32
N ARG A 67 19.62 -21.65 0.01
CA ARG A 67 19.41 -22.19 1.37
C ARG A 67 20.37 -21.58 2.42
N ARG A 68 21.61 -21.28 2.03
CA ARG A 68 22.66 -20.69 2.90
C ARG A 68 22.71 -19.15 2.82
N ILE A 69 21.77 -18.50 2.12
CA ILE A 69 21.72 -17.04 2.03
C ILE A 69 20.68 -16.52 3.01
N HIS A 70 21.16 -16.07 4.16
CA HIS A 70 20.31 -15.58 5.24
C HIS A 70 19.65 -14.24 4.91
N LYS A 71 18.57 -13.95 5.64
CA LYS A 71 17.87 -12.69 5.57
C LYS A 71 18.82 -11.51 5.82
N VAL A 72 18.76 -10.50 4.96
CA VAL A 72 19.51 -9.27 5.17
C VAL A 72 18.89 -8.51 6.35
N LYS A 73 19.67 -8.25 7.40
CA LYS A 73 19.22 -7.43 8.53
C LYS A 73 18.92 -6.01 8.03
N THR A 74 17.65 -5.65 8.05
CA THR A 74 17.16 -4.30 7.74
C THR A 74 16.68 -3.67 9.03
N GLY A 75 17.16 -2.49 9.37
CA GLY A 75 16.61 -1.75 10.51
C GLY A 75 15.14 -1.40 10.27
N THR A 76 14.37 -1.30 11.35
CA THR A 76 12.98 -0.83 11.29
C THR A 76 13.01 0.68 11.04
N GLN A 77 12.71 1.11 9.82
CA GLN A 77 12.54 2.53 9.53
C GLN A 77 11.08 2.93 9.77
N VAL A 78 10.89 3.89 10.65
CA VAL A 78 9.59 4.57 10.80
C VAL A 78 9.30 5.31 9.50
N LYS A 79 8.24 4.88 8.82
CA LYS A 79 7.84 5.52 7.56
C LYS A 79 6.99 6.74 7.88
N GLU A 80 7.32 7.88 7.28
CA GLU A 80 6.56 9.12 7.39
C GLU A 80 5.07 8.94 7.07
N VAL A 81 4.23 9.59 7.88
CA VAL A 81 2.78 9.75 7.67
C VAL A 81 2.48 11.18 7.19
N LEU A 82 1.24 11.45 6.82
CA LEU A 82 0.76 12.81 6.55
C LEU A 82 0.29 13.43 7.87
N SER A 83 0.66 14.69 8.13
CA SER A 83 0.00 15.46 9.19
C SER A 83 -1.39 15.93 8.74
N ASP A 84 -2.18 16.45 9.67
CA ASP A 84 -3.50 17.04 9.35
C ASP A 84 -3.34 18.20 8.37
N GLU A 85 -2.32 19.05 8.57
CA GLU A 85 -2.00 20.17 7.68
C GLU A 85 -1.61 19.68 6.28
N ASN A 86 -0.83 18.57 6.19
CA ASN A 86 -0.50 17.99 4.89
C ASN A 86 -1.76 17.53 4.13
N ILE A 87 -2.74 16.97 4.83
CA ILE A 87 -4.00 16.55 4.21
C ILE A 87 -4.77 17.76 3.70
N GLU A 88 -4.85 18.85 4.46
CA GLU A 88 -5.50 20.08 4.02
C GLU A 88 -4.77 20.70 2.81
N GLN A 89 -3.44 20.80 2.84
CA GLN A 89 -2.64 21.29 1.71
C GLN A 89 -2.85 20.45 0.43
N LEU A 90 -3.01 19.13 0.57
CA LEU A 90 -3.36 18.26 -0.57
C LEU A 90 -4.76 18.58 -1.11
N ARG A 91 -5.74 18.85 -0.24
CA ARG A 91 -7.11 19.26 -0.63
C ARG A 91 -7.09 20.56 -1.39
N ASP A 92 -6.42 21.59 -0.85
CA ASP A 92 -6.30 22.91 -1.46
C ASP A 92 -5.60 22.88 -2.83
N SER A 93 -4.70 21.92 -3.01
CA SER A 93 -4.01 21.70 -4.28
C SER A 93 -4.85 20.94 -5.31
N CYS A 94 -6.08 20.53 -4.98
CA CYS A 94 -6.98 19.84 -5.90
C CYS A 94 -7.76 20.84 -6.76
N THR A 95 -7.53 20.81 -8.07
CA THR A 95 -8.28 21.62 -9.06
C THR A 95 -9.53 20.91 -9.61
N LYS A 96 -9.74 19.64 -9.28
CA LYS A 96 -10.84 18.81 -9.78
C LYS A 96 -11.53 18.10 -8.62
N ILE A 97 -12.84 18.22 -8.54
CA ILE A 97 -13.67 17.60 -7.49
C ILE A 97 -13.48 16.07 -7.40
N ARG A 98 -13.20 15.38 -8.52
CA ARG A 98 -12.86 13.96 -8.52
C ARG A 98 -11.63 13.67 -7.66
N ASP A 99 -10.58 14.46 -7.81
CA ASP A 99 -9.30 14.23 -7.14
C ASP A 99 -9.43 14.53 -5.64
N LEU A 100 -10.23 15.52 -5.27
CA LEU A 100 -10.60 15.85 -3.90
C LEU A 100 -11.37 14.68 -3.25
N ALA A 101 -12.38 14.14 -3.96
CA ALA A 101 -13.14 12.97 -3.51
C ALA A 101 -12.24 11.73 -3.32
N ILE A 102 -11.24 11.51 -4.19
CA ILE A 102 -10.25 10.43 -4.05
C ILE A 102 -9.42 10.60 -2.78
N ILE A 103 -8.91 11.82 -2.53
CA ILE A 103 -8.09 12.11 -1.34
C ILE A 103 -8.90 11.85 -0.07
N ASP A 104 -10.11 12.37 0.01
CA ASP A 104 -10.93 12.25 1.21
C ASP A 104 -11.37 10.81 1.46
N LEU A 105 -11.72 10.07 0.42
CA LEU A 105 -12.06 8.67 0.56
C LEU A 105 -10.86 7.84 1.03
N LEU A 106 -9.67 8.07 0.47
CA LEU A 106 -8.45 7.40 0.92
C LEU A 106 -8.06 7.78 2.36
N ALA A 107 -8.18 9.06 2.72
CA ALA A 107 -7.83 9.57 4.05
C ALA A 107 -8.77 9.03 5.13
N SER A 108 -10.07 8.93 4.84
CA SER A 108 -11.07 8.50 5.83
C SER A 108 -11.20 6.99 5.95
N THR A 109 -11.00 6.22 4.87
CA THR A 109 -11.20 4.77 4.87
C THR A 109 -9.90 3.98 5.01
N GLY A 110 -8.78 4.54 4.60
CA GLY A 110 -7.52 3.82 4.51
C GLY A 110 -7.54 2.60 3.58
N MET A 111 -8.52 2.50 2.67
CA MET A 111 -8.62 1.37 1.73
C MET A 111 -7.41 1.27 0.81
N ARG A 112 -7.18 0.08 0.24
CA ARG A 112 -6.11 -0.10 -0.75
C ARG A 112 -6.52 0.53 -2.07
N VAL A 113 -5.55 1.04 -2.83
CA VAL A 113 -5.83 1.62 -4.16
C VAL A 113 -6.50 0.62 -5.11
N GLY A 114 -6.15 -0.66 -5.02
CA GLY A 114 -6.81 -1.72 -5.79
C GLY A 114 -8.27 -1.95 -5.42
N GLU A 115 -8.65 -1.67 -4.17
CA GLU A 115 -10.04 -1.68 -3.70
C GLU A 115 -10.78 -0.43 -4.22
N LEU A 116 -10.17 0.75 -4.10
CA LEU A 116 -10.72 2.02 -4.58
C LEU A 116 -11.13 1.98 -6.06
N VAL A 117 -10.24 1.48 -6.93
CA VAL A 117 -10.48 1.49 -8.38
C VAL A 117 -11.54 0.47 -8.82
N LYS A 118 -11.84 -0.52 -7.99
CA LYS A 118 -12.87 -1.53 -8.26
C LYS A 118 -14.27 -1.04 -7.89
N LEU A 119 -14.40 -0.07 -7.00
CA LEU A 119 -15.70 0.44 -6.55
C LEU A 119 -16.56 0.94 -7.71
N ASN A 120 -17.86 0.64 -7.61
CA ASN A 120 -18.93 1.17 -8.44
C ASN A 120 -19.71 2.25 -7.67
N ARG A 121 -20.57 2.99 -8.36
CA ARG A 121 -21.44 3.99 -7.73
C ARG A 121 -22.40 3.35 -6.71
N GLU A 122 -22.90 2.15 -7.01
CA GLU A 122 -23.83 1.37 -6.21
C GLU A 122 -23.22 0.80 -4.91
N ASP A 123 -21.88 0.66 -4.86
CA ASP A 123 -21.18 0.14 -3.67
C ASP A 123 -21.14 1.17 -2.51
N ILE A 124 -21.61 2.40 -2.72
CA ILE A 124 -21.55 3.49 -1.74
C ILE A 124 -22.90 3.66 -1.05
N ASN A 125 -22.93 3.37 0.23
CA ASN A 125 -24.04 3.71 1.11
C ASN A 125 -23.81 5.09 1.74
N PHE A 126 -24.48 6.10 1.19
CA PHE A 126 -24.35 7.49 1.67
C PHE A 126 -25.07 7.75 2.99
N SER A 127 -26.13 7.00 3.34
CA SER A 127 -26.84 7.15 4.62
C SER A 127 -25.94 6.73 5.77
N GLU A 128 -25.38 5.53 5.69
CA GLU A 128 -24.51 4.95 6.72
C GLU A 128 -23.04 5.40 6.59
N ARG A 129 -22.68 6.08 5.50
CA ARG A 129 -21.31 6.50 5.18
C ARG A 129 -20.32 5.34 5.16
N GLU A 130 -20.70 4.30 4.45
CA GLU A 130 -19.89 3.09 4.32
C GLU A 130 -19.86 2.57 2.89
N CYS A 131 -18.90 1.73 2.60
CA CYS A 131 -18.87 0.95 1.37
C CYS A 131 -18.22 -0.42 1.60
N ILE A 132 -18.62 -1.40 0.78
CA ILE A 132 -18.07 -2.75 0.80
C ILE A 132 -16.87 -2.79 -0.15
N VAL A 133 -15.74 -3.29 0.35
CA VAL A 133 -14.53 -3.48 -0.45
C VAL A 133 -14.07 -4.93 -0.41
N PHE A 134 -13.52 -5.41 -1.53
CA PHE A 134 -13.04 -6.77 -1.70
C PHE A 134 -11.51 -6.81 -1.55
N GLY A 135 -11.04 -7.49 -0.50
CA GLY A 135 -9.63 -7.69 -0.22
C GLY A 135 -9.01 -8.90 -0.93
N LYS A 136 -7.78 -9.26 -0.53
CA LYS A 136 -7.09 -10.45 -1.04
C LYS A 136 -7.90 -11.72 -0.74
N GLY A 137 -8.09 -12.58 -1.75
CA GLY A 137 -8.89 -13.81 -1.62
C GLY A 137 -10.40 -13.56 -1.63
N ASN A 138 -10.85 -12.46 -2.24
CA ASN A 138 -12.26 -12.07 -2.35
C ASN A 138 -13.00 -11.93 -1.00
N LYS A 139 -12.27 -11.63 0.07
CA LYS A 139 -12.85 -11.38 1.39
C LYS A 139 -13.43 -9.97 1.42
N GLU A 140 -14.71 -9.88 1.70
CA GLU A 140 -15.42 -8.62 1.88
C GLU A 140 -15.09 -7.99 3.23
N ARG A 141 -15.06 -6.66 3.26
CA ARG A 141 -15.13 -5.87 4.49
C ARG A 141 -15.81 -4.54 4.25
N ILE A 142 -16.49 -4.07 5.27
CA ILE A 142 -17.05 -2.72 5.29
C ILE A 142 -15.94 -1.74 5.67
N VAL A 143 -15.90 -0.60 4.99
CA VAL A 143 -15.06 0.55 5.33
C VAL A 143 -15.94 1.79 5.47
N TYR A 144 -15.59 2.65 6.42
CA TYR A 144 -16.38 3.81 6.80
C TYR A 144 -15.70 5.09 6.33
N PHE A 145 -16.49 6.05 5.84
CA PHE A 145 -15.98 7.35 5.44
C PHE A 145 -16.67 8.48 6.20
N ASN A 146 -15.94 9.57 6.40
CA ASN A 146 -16.42 10.72 7.16
C ASN A 146 -17.37 11.62 6.33
N ALA A 147 -17.96 12.62 7.00
CA ALA A 147 -18.89 13.55 6.37
C ALA A 147 -18.27 14.34 5.21
N ARG A 148 -16.98 14.70 5.30
CA ARG A 148 -16.26 15.43 4.25
C ARG A 148 -16.14 14.57 2.98
N ALA A 149 -15.75 13.30 3.12
CA ALA A 149 -15.70 12.38 1.98
C ALA A 149 -17.08 12.16 1.36
N LYS A 150 -18.16 12.08 2.18
CA LYS A 150 -19.55 12.03 1.68
C LYS A 150 -19.86 13.23 0.78
N ILE A 151 -19.62 14.44 1.25
CA ILE A 151 -19.93 15.67 0.52
C ILE A 151 -19.18 15.70 -0.82
N HIS A 152 -17.87 15.48 -0.81
CA HIS A 152 -17.08 15.56 -2.02
C HIS A 152 -17.37 14.41 -3.01
N LEU A 153 -17.71 13.23 -2.53
CA LEU A 153 -18.19 12.13 -3.38
C LEU A 153 -19.51 12.49 -4.05
N GLN A 154 -20.47 13.02 -3.30
CA GLN A 154 -21.77 13.46 -3.85
C GLN A 154 -21.58 14.55 -4.90
N GLN A 155 -20.78 15.58 -4.61
CA GLN A 155 -20.45 16.65 -5.57
C GLN A 155 -19.79 16.10 -6.83
N TYR A 156 -18.84 15.17 -6.67
CA TYR A 156 -18.20 14.53 -7.80
C TYR A 156 -19.19 13.73 -8.64
N LEU A 157 -20.04 12.90 -8.04
CA LEU A 157 -21.03 12.10 -8.77
C LEU A 157 -22.06 12.97 -9.48
N THR A 158 -22.52 14.06 -8.86
CA THR A 158 -23.42 15.04 -9.47
C THR A 158 -22.76 15.75 -10.68
N SER A 159 -21.46 16.02 -10.62
CA SER A 159 -20.71 16.64 -11.71
C SER A 159 -20.51 15.72 -12.93
N ARG A 160 -20.73 14.41 -12.78
CA ARG A 160 -20.53 13.43 -13.87
C ARG A 160 -21.68 13.42 -14.85
N LYS A 161 -21.31 13.47 -16.15
CA LYS A 161 -22.27 13.38 -17.28
C LYS A 161 -22.20 12.02 -18.02
N ASP A 162 -21.32 11.12 -17.58
CA ASP A 162 -21.18 9.78 -18.16
C ASP A 162 -22.08 8.73 -17.47
N ARG A 163 -22.32 7.59 -18.15
CA ARG A 163 -23.11 6.47 -17.62
C ARG A 163 -22.26 5.32 -17.09
N ASN A 164 -20.94 5.50 -16.95
CA ASN A 164 -20.08 4.43 -16.47
C ASN A 164 -20.38 4.12 -15.00
N LYS A 165 -20.57 2.82 -14.70
CA LYS A 165 -20.88 2.35 -13.34
C LYS A 165 -19.73 2.55 -12.34
N ALA A 166 -18.48 2.63 -12.82
CA ALA A 166 -17.33 2.82 -11.95
C ALA A 166 -17.48 4.08 -11.08
N LEU A 167 -17.11 3.99 -9.79
CA LEU A 167 -17.12 5.14 -8.88
C LEU A 167 -16.20 6.24 -9.42
N PHE A 168 -14.97 5.90 -9.79
CA PHE A 168 -14.01 6.86 -10.34
C PHE A 168 -13.67 6.56 -11.80
N VAL A 169 -13.71 7.60 -12.62
CA VAL A 169 -13.40 7.51 -14.06
C VAL A 169 -12.34 8.52 -14.48
N SER A 170 -11.73 8.29 -15.66
CA SER A 170 -10.83 9.25 -16.29
C SER A 170 -11.57 10.55 -16.60
N LEU A 171 -10.87 11.70 -16.55
CA LEU A 171 -11.45 12.99 -16.94
C LEU A 171 -11.57 13.14 -18.45
N ALA A 172 -10.76 12.42 -19.21
CA ALA A 172 -10.82 12.39 -20.67
C ALA A 172 -11.88 11.40 -21.14
N LYS A 173 -12.56 11.73 -22.26
CA LYS A 173 -13.44 10.79 -22.96
C LYS A 173 -12.65 9.55 -23.42
N PRO A 174 -13.23 8.36 -23.42
CA PRO A 174 -14.64 8.04 -23.12
C PRO A 174 -14.95 7.78 -21.64
N HIS A 175 -14.29 8.44 -20.67
CA HIS A 175 -14.52 8.29 -19.23
C HIS A 175 -14.42 6.84 -18.73
N LYS A 176 -13.31 6.16 -19.07
CA LYS A 176 -13.04 4.78 -18.62
C LYS A 176 -12.81 4.73 -17.11
N ARG A 177 -13.09 3.58 -16.49
CA ARG A 177 -12.74 3.31 -15.09
C ARG A 177 -11.30 3.75 -14.82
N LEU A 178 -11.08 4.45 -13.72
CA LEU A 178 -9.74 4.90 -13.32
C LEU A 178 -8.93 3.69 -12.84
N GLU A 179 -7.72 3.55 -13.35
CA GLU A 179 -6.78 2.49 -12.98
C GLU A 179 -5.86 2.91 -11.81
N ILE A 180 -5.20 1.93 -11.19
CA ILE A 180 -4.25 2.15 -10.09
C ILE A 180 -3.18 3.17 -10.48
N SER A 181 -2.57 3.01 -11.66
CA SER A 181 -1.55 3.91 -12.20
C SER A 181 -2.06 5.35 -12.36
N GLY A 182 -3.33 5.49 -12.74
CA GLY A 182 -4.01 6.78 -12.86
C GLY A 182 -4.16 7.48 -11.51
N VAL A 183 -4.61 6.76 -10.48
CA VAL A 183 -4.70 7.29 -9.10
C VAL A 183 -3.33 7.70 -8.59
N GLU A 184 -2.33 6.83 -8.70
CA GLU A 184 -0.97 7.11 -8.22
C GLU A 184 -0.32 8.30 -8.92
N THR A 185 -0.53 8.43 -10.23
CA THR A 185 0.00 9.56 -11.00
C THR A 185 -0.66 10.87 -10.58
N ARG A 186 -1.99 10.86 -10.32
CA ARG A 186 -2.70 12.05 -9.82
C ARG A 186 -2.23 12.43 -8.43
N LEU A 187 -2.13 11.51 -7.50
CA LEU A 187 -1.64 11.78 -6.14
C LEU A 187 -0.21 12.33 -6.14
N ARG A 188 0.68 11.78 -7.00
CA ARG A 188 2.03 12.34 -7.16
C ARG A 188 2.01 13.76 -7.69
N LYS A 189 1.14 14.08 -8.66
CA LYS A 189 1.00 15.44 -9.20
C LYS A 189 0.49 16.41 -8.13
N ILE A 190 -0.55 16.05 -7.39
CA ILE A 190 -1.11 16.88 -6.31
C ILE A 190 -0.06 17.08 -5.20
N GLY A 191 0.65 16.01 -4.81
CA GLY A 191 1.74 16.11 -3.83
C GLY A 191 2.85 17.08 -4.24
N ARG A 192 3.20 17.12 -5.53
CA ARG A 192 4.18 18.11 -6.04
C ARG A 192 3.66 19.54 -5.92
N LEU A 193 2.38 19.78 -6.26
CA LEU A 193 1.74 21.09 -6.13
C LEU A 193 1.70 21.53 -4.66
N ALA A 194 1.36 20.64 -3.75
CA ALA A 194 1.35 20.87 -2.32
C ALA A 194 2.76 20.90 -1.68
N LYS A 195 3.84 20.70 -2.46
CA LYS A 195 5.23 20.56 -1.96
C LYS A 195 5.42 19.43 -0.93
N ILE A 196 4.58 18.39 -1.00
CA ILE A 196 4.63 17.23 -0.11
C ILE A 196 5.29 16.05 -0.84
N VAL A 197 6.35 15.50 -0.24
CA VAL A 197 7.15 14.44 -0.84
C VAL A 197 6.44 13.08 -0.75
N ARG A 198 6.50 12.31 -1.85
CA ARG A 198 6.07 10.90 -1.90
C ARG A 198 4.62 10.66 -1.48
N VAL A 199 3.67 11.44 -2.03
CA VAL A 199 2.23 11.19 -1.83
C VAL A 199 1.80 10.00 -2.70
N HIS A 200 1.29 8.95 -2.03
CA HIS A 200 0.80 7.71 -2.65
C HIS A 200 -0.26 7.04 -1.76
N PRO A 201 -1.11 6.15 -2.28
CA PRO A 201 -2.26 5.59 -1.53
C PRO A 201 -1.88 4.95 -0.18
N HIS A 202 -0.79 4.20 -0.13
CA HIS A 202 -0.34 3.58 1.12
C HIS A 202 0.09 4.58 2.21
N LYS A 203 0.43 5.83 1.83
CA LYS A 203 0.74 6.87 2.81
C LYS A 203 -0.53 7.29 3.57
N PHE A 204 -1.66 7.45 2.88
CA PHE A 204 -2.97 7.71 3.51
C PHE A 204 -3.39 6.60 4.46
N ARG A 205 -3.25 5.34 4.04
CA ARG A 205 -3.58 4.18 4.86
C ARG A 205 -2.74 4.11 6.15
N ARG A 206 -1.43 4.41 6.05
CA ARG A 206 -0.57 4.51 7.23
C ARG A 206 -0.99 5.66 8.14
N THR A 207 -1.26 6.81 7.56
CA THR A 207 -1.71 7.99 8.29
C THR A 207 -2.98 7.67 9.09
N LEU A 208 -3.99 7.08 8.46
CA LEU A 208 -5.20 6.67 9.17
C LEU A 208 -4.90 5.69 10.31
N ALA A 209 -4.06 4.67 10.06
CA ALA A 209 -3.68 3.69 11.09
C ALA A 209 -3.01 4.37 12.30
N THR A 210 -2.02 5.21 12.05
CA THR A 210 -1.29 5.93 13.11
C THR A 210 -2.22 6.88 13.87
N MET A 211 -3.02 7.69 13.16
CA MET A 211 -3.99 8.60 13.79
C MET A 211 -5.05 7.88 14.62
N ALA A 212 -5.54 6.73 14.15
CA ALA A 212 -6.53 5.94 14.89
C ALA A 212 -5.95 5.40 16.20
N ILE A 213 -4.72 4.87 16.15
CA ILE A 213 -4.01 4.40 17.35
C ILE A 213 -3.69 5.56 18.29
N ASP A 214 -3.23 6.68 17.77
CA ASP A 214 -2.90 7.88 18.55
C ASP A 214 -4.15 8.46 19.26
N LYS A 215 -5.32 8.31 18.66
CA LYS A 215 -6.63 8.66 19.25
C LYS A 215 -7.19 7.60 20.19
N GLY A 216 -6.45 6.51 20.43
CA GLY A 216 -6.82 5.47 21.38
C GLY A 216 -7.67 4.33 20.84
N MET A 217 -7.80 4.20 19.50
CA MET A 217 -8.48 3.03 18.92
C MET A 217 -7.66 1.76 19.18
N PRO A 218 -8.25 0.68 19.73
CA PRO A 218 -7.56 -0.59 19.92
C PRO A 218 -6.95 -1.14 18.64
N VAL A 219 -5.74 -1.72 18.73
CA VAL A 219 -4.98 -2.20 17.57
C VAL A 219 -5.75 -3.26 16.77
N GLU A 220 -6.53 -4.09 17.45
CA GLU A 220 -7.39 -5.11 16.85
C GLU A 220 -8.50 -4.49 16.00
N GLN A 221 -9.07 -3.37 16.45
CA GLN A 221 -10.08 -2.63 15.68
C GLN A 221 -9.45 -1.97 14.45
N VAL A 222 -8.25 -1.38 14.59
CA VAL A 222 -7.48 -0.85 13.45
C VAL A 222 -7.11 -1.95 12.47
N GLN A 223 -6.74 -3.13 12.96
CA GLN A 223 -6.46 -4.31 12.13
C GLN A 223 -7.70 -4.70 11.29
N ARG A 224 -8.88 -4.78 11.91
CA ARG A 224 -10.15 -5.10 11.24
C ARG A 224 -10.53 -4.03 10.24
N LEU A 225 -10.48 -2.74 10.62
CA LEU A 225 -10.77 -1.59 9.76
C LEU A 225 -9.93 -1.64 8.48
N LEU A 226 -8.65 -1.90 8.63
CA LEU A 226 -7.72 -1.98 7.50
C LEU A 226 -7.76 -3.33 6.76
N GLY A 227 -8.28 -4.39 7.35
CA GLY A 227 -8.25 -5.74 6.79
C GLY A 227 -6.82 -6.28 6.66
N HIS A 228 -6.04 -6.20 7.74
CA HIS A 228 -4.74 -6.86 7.85
C HIS A 228 -4.92 -8.29 8.32
N VAL A 229 -4.39 -9.25 7.55
CA VAL A 229 -4.45 -10.68 7.92
C VAL A 229 -3.60 -10.98 9.16
N LYS A 230 -2.48 -10.25 9.32
CA LYS A 230 -1.55 -10.40 10.46
C LYS A 230 -1.53 -9.12 11.29
N ILE A 231 -1.65 -9.27 12.60
CA ILE A 231 -1.61 -8.14 13.55
C ILE A 231 -0.26 -7.41 13.51
N ASP A 232 0.84 -8.13 13.27
CA ASP A 232 2.19 -7.55 13.14
C ASP A 232 2.24 -6.38 12.16
N THR A 233 1.43 -6.45 11.08
CA THR A 233 1.35 -5.37 10.10
C THR A 233 0.76 -4.10 10.70
N THR A 234 -0.16 -4.22 11.66
CA THR A 234 -0.78 -3.09 12.38
C THR A 234 0.11 -2.62 13.52
N MET A 235 0.77 -3.55 14.23
CA MET A 235 1.71 -3.24 15.31
C MET A 235 2.86 -2.32 14.88
N HIS A 236 3.30 -2.39 13.63
CA HIS A 236 4.29 -1.45 13.09
C HIS A 236 3.86 0.02 13.18
N TYR A 237 2.56 0.30 13.26
CA TYR A 237 2.03 1.66 13.45
C TYR A 237 1.94 2.03 14.94
N ALA A 238 1.71 1.07 15.81
CA ALA A 238 1.63 1.26 17.26
C ALA A 238 3.00 1.53 17.92
N MET A 239 4.09 0.98 17.34
CA MET A 239 5.45 1.12 17.88
C MET A 239 6.03 2.54 17.79
N VAL A 240 5.33 3.47 17.15
CA VAL A 240 5.89 4.78 16.80
C VAL A 240 5.72 5.81 17.90
N ASN A 241 4.89 5.57 18.95
CA ASN A 241 4.58 6.67 19.88
C ASN A 241 4.63 6.26 21.36
N GLN A 242 5.76 6.52 22.03
CA GLN A 242 5.90 6.40 23.50
C GLN A 242 4.94 7.34 24.26
N ASN A 243 4.47 8.43 23.64
CA ASN A 243 3.49 9.33 24.25
C ASN A 243 2.15 8.62 24.52
N ASN A 244 1.77 7.63 23.70
CA ASN A 244 0.53 6.86 23.89
C ASN A 244 0.57 6.00 25.16
N VAL A 245 1.73 5.47 25.55
CA VAL A 245 1.88 4.72 26.80
C VAL A 245 1.61 5.64 28.01
N LYS A 246 2.15 6.85 28.00
CA LYS A 246 1.94 7.85 29.05
C LYS A 246 0.48 8.30 29.16
N LEU A 247 -0.18 8.53 28.01
CA LEU A 247 -1.60 8.92 27.98
C LEU A 247 -2.50 7.77 28.43
N SER A 248 -2.22 6.55 27.98
CA SER A 248 -2.94 5.36 28.39
C SER A 248 -2.76 5.09 29.89
N HIS A 249 -1.55 5.19 30.40
CA HIS A 249 -1.30 5.06 31.85
C HIS A 249 -2.15 6.05 32.65
N ARG A 250 -2.14 7.34 32.27
CA ARG A 250 -2.93 8.38 32.93
C ARG A 250 -4.44 8.14 32.81
N LYS A 251 -4.92 7.51 31.73
CA LYS A 251 -6.34 7.26 31.49
C LYS A 251 -6.87 6.04 32.25
N PHE A 252 -6.05 5.00 32.42
CA PHE A 252 -6.52 3.68 32.87
C PHE A 252 -5.95 3.26 34.24
N ILE A 253 -4.92 3.93 34.74
CA ILE A 253 -4.25 3.55 36.01
C ILE A 253 -4.42 4.59 37.11
N ASN A 254 -4.93 5.80 36.83
CA ASN A 254 -5.25 6.84 37.84
C ASN A 254 -6.74 6.85 38.15
#